data_79b06dc316658a3ef935a33324a209bf
#
_entry.id   79b06dc316658a3ef935a33324a209bf
#
_cell.length_a   1.000
_cell.length_b   1.000
_cell.length_c   1.000
_cell.angle_alpha   90.00
_cell.angle_beta   90.00
_cell.angle_gamma   90.00
#
_symmetry.space_group_name_H-M   'P 1'
#
loop_
_entity.id
_entity.type
_entity.pdbx_description
1 polymer ?
#
loop_
_entity_poly.entity_id
_entity_poly.type
_entity_poly.pdbx_seq_one_letter_code
_entity_poly.pdbx_strand_id
1 'polypeptide(L)'
;MKRIYLFSLWLLVCLVLPIQGQAVSQAELLNSEHYQHIDSSVDSGRGDGKYLDLSSIKAIDAPDGHRRVEATIYVLMPASNLIQGINLQYDYDLGRTLRRLVTTHEKGLQQGANTPYISIWRAKQENPGIIGTVNGGVAFNNDGRTRRQRLQKEHLEAMILPPQFGMERYTIANIIYQKAYGVAYDDEP
;
A
#
# COMPACT_ATOMS: atom_id res chain seq x y z
N MET A 1 -21.71 7.04 -48.21
CA MET A 1 -21.36 7.73 -46.94
C MET A 1 -21.93 7.07 -45.66
N LYS A 2 -22.63 5.93 -45.68
CA LYS A 2 -23.22 5.28 -44.50
C LYS A 2 -22.30 4.21 -43.82
N ARG A 3 -21.18 3.84 -44.43
CA ARG A 3 -20.30 2.78 -43.90
C ARG A 3 -19.19 3.27 -42.95
N ILE A 4 -18.91 4.56 -42.88
CA ILE A 4 -17.83 5.14 -42.05
C ILE A 4 -18.29 5.31 -40.58
N TYR A 5 -19.60 5.51 -40.36
CA TYR A 5 -20.13 5.69 -39.00
C TYR A 5 -20.20 4.40 -38.16
N LEU A 6 -20.23 3.23 -38.80
CA LEU A 6 -20.27 1.95 -38.08
C LEU A 6 -18.90 1.58 -37.49
N PHE A 7 -17.81 1.97 -38.13
CA PHE A 7 -16.44 1.70 -37.65
C PHE A 7 -16.04 2.58 -36.45
N SER A 8 -16.50 3.83 -36.44
CA SER A 8 -16.25 4.74 -35.32
C SER A 8 -17.01 4.36 -34.04
N LEU A 9 -18.20 3.77 -34.18
CA LEU A 9 -18.99 3.29 -33.04
C LEU A 9 -18.38 2.05 -32.40
N TRP A 10 -17.75 1.16 -33.17
CA TRP A 10 -17.07 -0.02 -32.67
C TRP A 10 -15.75 0.34 -31.93
N LEU A 11 -15.04 1.37 -32.38
CA LEU A 11 -13.82 1.86 -31.74
C LEU A 11 -14.13 2.53 -30.38
N LEU A 12 -15.30 3.18 -30.26
CA LEU A 12 -15.72 3.83 -29.01
C LEU A 12 -16.19 2.83 -27.96
N VAL A 13 -16.75 1.70 -28.35
CA VAL A 13 -17.19 0.64 -27.43
C VAL A 13 -16.01 -0.13 -26.83
N CYS A 14 -14.86 -0.21 -27.52
CA CYS A 14 -13.65 -0.84 -26.99
C CYS A 14 -12.93 -0.01 -25.92
N LEU A 15 -13.26 1.29 -25.79
CA LEU A 15 -12.61 2.20 -24.81
C LEU A 15 -13.32 2.25 -23.45
N VAL A 16 -14.44 1.56 -23.29
CA VAL A 16 -15.22 1.53 -22.02
C VAL A 16 -15.32 0.11 -21.46
N LEU A 17 -14.33 -0.73 -21.73
CA LEU A 17 -14.22 -1.95 -20.94
C LEU A 17 -13.74 -1.52 -19.54
N PRO A 18 -14.53 -1.80 -18.48
CA PRO A 18 -14.02 -1.61 -17.13
C PRO A 18 -12.72 -2.40 -17.06
N ILE A 19 -11.68 -1.80 -16.52
CA ILE A 19 -10.48 -2.51 -16.12
C ILE A 19 -10.97 -3.53 -15.09
N GLN A 20 -11.33 -4.71 -15.57
CA GLN A 20 -11.60 -5.85 -14.71
C GLN A 20 -10.27 -6.10 -14.01
N GLY A 21 -10.24 -5.88 -12.70
CA GLY A 21 -9.09 -6.19 -11.89
C GLY A 21 -8.59 -7.58 -12.31
N GLN A 22 -7.33 -7.64 -12.68
CA GLN A 22 -6.71 -8.87 -13.19
C GLN A 22 -6.95 -9.95 -12.15
N ALA A 23 -7.58 -11.06 -12.56
CA ALA A 23 -7.82 -12.19 -11.67
C ALA A 23 -6.46 -12.70 -11.18
N VAL A 24 -6.28 -12.81 -9.87
CA VAL A 24 -5.01 -13.20 -9.25
C VAL A 24 -5.21 -14.53 -8.54
N SER A 25 -4.40 -15.51 -8.89
CA SER A 25 -4.37 -16.83 -8.25
C SER A 25 -3.29 -16.92 -7.17
N GLN A 26 -3.42 -17.88 -6.26
CA GLN A 26 -2.38 -18.19 -5.28
C GLN A 26 -1.04 -18.50 -5.95
N ALA A 27 -1.05 -19.25 -7.06
CA ALA A 27 0.17 -19.61 -7.76
C ALA A 27 0.89 -18.37 -8.32
N GLU A 28 0.17 -17.38 -8.82
CA GLU A 28 0.73 -16.11 -9.28
C GLU A 28 1.32 -15.30 -8.13
N LEU A 29 0.61 -15.18 -7.00
CA LEU A 29 1.13 -14.46 -5.84
C LEU A 29 2.44 -15.06 -5.31
N LEU A 30 2.58 -16.39 -5.35
CA LEU A 30 3.73 -17.09 -4.80
C LEU A 30 4.93 -17.15 -5.74
N ASN A 31 4.73 -17.10 -7.07
CA ASN A 31 5.77 -17.43 -8.03
C ASN A 31 6.09 -16.30 -9.02
N SER A 32 5.29 -15.23 -9.07
CA SER A 32 5.52 -14.13 -10.00
C SER A 32 6.33 -13.01 -9.36
N GLU A 33 7.32 -12.51 -10.08
CA GLU A 33 8.13 -11.34 -9.69
C GLU A 33 7.32 -10.03 -9.61
N HIS A 34 6.09 -10.02 -10.12
CA HIS A 34 5.19 -8.86 -10.02
C HIS A 34 4.65 -8.64 -8.61
N TYR A 35 4.70 -9.68 -7.76
CA TYR A 35 4.18 -9.62 -6.40
C TYR A 35 5.32 -9.75 -5.40
N GLN A 36 5.47 -8.74 -4.55
CA GLN A 36 6.45 -8.77 -3.46
C GLN A 36 5.76 -9.15 -2.15
N HIS A 37 6.23 -10.20 -1.50
CA HIS A 37 5.81 -10.53 -0.13
C HIS A 37 6.25 -9.41 0.83
N ILE A 38 5.30 -8.88 1.62
CA ILE A 38 5.52 -7.70 2.48
C ILE A 38 5.11 -7.92 3.95
N ASP A 39 4.73 -9.12 4.30
CA ASP A 39 4.38 -9.47 5.67
C ASP A 39 5.65 -9.74 6.47
N SER A 40 5.72 -9.22 7.69
CA SER A 40 6.79 -9.52 8.65
C SER A 40 6.50 -10.78 9.47
N SER A 41 5.30 -11.32 9.42
CA SER A 41 4.98 -12.58 10.06
C SER A 41 5.67 -13.71 9.32
N VAL A 42 6.79 -14.13 9.89
CA VAL A 42 7.49 -15.36 9.47
C VAL A 42 6.47 -16.48 9.41
N ASP A 43 6.39 -17.05 8.23
CA ASP A 43 5.73 -18.28 7.85
C ASP A 43 5.09 -19.04 9.02
N SER A 44 3.81 -18.80 9.24
CA SER A 44 3.03 -19.55 10.24
C SER A 44 2.80 -21.01 9.80
N GLY A 45 3.48 -21.46 8.74
CA GLY A 45 3.30 -22.77 8.12
C GLY A 45 1.93 -22.94 7.41
N ARG A 46 1.12 -21.88 7.39
CA ARG A 46 -0.22 -21.87 6.78
C ARG A 46 -0.24 -21.26 5.38
N GLY A 47 0.87 -20.64 4.96
CA GLY A 47 0.97 -19.95 3.68
C GLY A 47 0.15 -18.65 3.59
N ASP A 48 -0.38 -18.17 4.72
CA ASP A 48 -1.02 -16.84 4.78
C ASP A 48 0.03 -15.76 4.53
N GLY A 49 -0.32 -14.70 3.84
CA GLY A 49 0.63 -13.61 3.58
C GLY A 49 0.02 -12.40 2.89
N LYS A 50 0.78 -11.30 2.93
CA LYS A 50 0.46 -10.07 2.21
C LYS A 50 1.45 -9.85 1.08
N TYR A 51 0.92 -9.52 -0.09
CA TYR A 51 1.67 -9.36 -1.32
C TYR A 51 1.36 -8.00 -1.94
N LEU A 52 2.38 -7.22 -2.21
CA LEU A 52 2.27 -5.94 -2.90
C LEU A 52 2.38 -6.18 -4.41
N ASP A 53 1.39 -5.72 -5.15
CA ASP A 53 1.46 -5.68 -6.61
C ASP A 53 2.35 -4.51 -7.05
N LEU A 54 3.56 -4.83 -7.49
CA LEU A 54 4.54 -3.83 -7.89
C LEU A 54 4.10 -3.03 -9.12
N SER A 55 3.27 -3.62 -9.99
CA SER A 55 2.74 -2.96 -11.18
C SER A 55 1.64 -1.95 -10.88
N SER A 56 1.00 -2.08 -9.73
CA SER A 56 -0.09 -1.19 -9.28
C SER A 56 0.39 0.10 -8.62
N ILE A 57 1.69 0.19 -8.28
CA ILE A 57 2.24 1.33 -7.56
C ILE A 57 2.25 2.55 -8.46
N LYS A 58 1.57 3.61 -8.03
CA LYS A 58 1.43 4.84 -8.78
C LYS A 58 1.55 6.05 -7.88
N ALA A 59 2.59 6.85 -8.10
CA ALA A 59 2.66 8.18 -7.53
C ALA A 59 1.58 9.08 -8.17
N ILE A 60 0.83 9.80 -7.36
CA ILE A 60 -0.22 10.71 -7.81
C ILE A 60 -0.01 12.10 -7.23
N ASP A 61 -0.69 13.08 -7.81
CA ASP A 61 -0.57 14.47 -7.38
C ASP A 61 -0.96 14.63 -5.91
N ALA A 62 -0.18 15.42 -5.17
CA ALA A 62 -0.39 15.73 -3.78
C ALA A 62 -0.12 17.22 -3.52
N PRO A 63 -0.69 17.80 -2.45
CA PRO A 63 -0.36 19.16 -2.03
C PRO A 63 1.13 19.32 -1.69
N ASP A 64 1.60 20.58 -1.66
CA ASP A 64 2.97 20.90 -1.24
C ASP A 64 3.27 20.32 0.16
N GLY A 65 4.44 19.75 0.31
CA GLY A 65 4.86 19.08 1.56
C GLY A 65 4.28 17.69 1.76
N HIS A 66 3.51 17.17 0.80
CA HIS A 66 2.97 15.82 0.81
C HIS A 66 3.46 14.99 -0.37
N ARG A 67 3.37 13.66 -0.21
CA ARG A 67 3.49 12.66 -1.28
C ARG A 67 2.30 11.73 -1.21
N ARG A 68 1.84 11.26 -2.37
CA ARG A 68 0.69 10.37 -2.41
C ARG A 68 0.93 9.21 -3.35
N VAL A 69 0.57 8.00 -2.90
CA VAL A 69 0.78 6.77 -3.67
C VAL A 69 -0.49 5.93 -3.62
N GLU A 70 -0.90 5.45 -4.79
CA GLU A 70 -1.86 4.37 -4.92
C GLU A 70 -1.13 3.04 -5.07
N ALA A 71 -1.68 1.97 -4.50
CA ALA A 71 -1.16 0.62 -4.62
C ALA A 71 -2.26 -0.42 -4.39
N THR A 72 -2.01 -1.65 -4.81
CA THR A 72 -2.86 -2.81 -4.51
C THR A 72 -2.08 -3.81 -3.67
N ILE A 73 -2.69 -4.25 -2.57
CA ILE A 73 -2.17 -5.33 -1.73
C ILE A 73 -3.13 -6.51 -1.83
N TYR A 74 -2.58 -7.70 -1.97
CA TYR A 74 -3.31 -8.96 -1.89
C TYR A 74 -3.04 -9.63 -0.56
N VAL A 75 -4.11 -10.02 0.15
CA VAL A 75 -4.04 -10.82 1.37
C VAL A 75 -4.45 -12.24 1.00
N LEU A 76 -3.50 -13.16 1.06
CA LEU A 76 -3.69 -14.57 0.77
C LEU A 76 -4.06 -15.33 2.05
N MET A 77 -5.15 -16.04 2.02
CA MET A 77 -5.67 -16.92 3.10
C MET A 77 -6.00 -18.29 2.52
N PRO A 78 -5.01 -19.16 2.29
CA PRO A 78 -5.19 -20.43 1.58
C PRO A 78 -6.21 -21.37 2.23
N ALA A 79 -6.19 -21.46 3.57
CA ALA A 79 -7.10 -22.31 4.33
C ALA A 79 -8.59 -21.92 4.15
N SER A 80 -8.85 -20.66 3.83
CA SER A 80 -10.19 -20.13 3.57
C SER A 80 -10.54 -20.10 2.08
N ASN A 81 -9.65 -20.58 1.22
CA ASN A 81 -9.75 -20.47 -0.23
C ASN A 81 -10.07 -19.02 -0.65
N LEU A 82 -9.31 -18.05 -0.10
CA LEU A 82 -9.61 -16.63 -0.24
C LEU A 82 -8.36 -15.81 -0.50
N ILE A 83 -8.44 -14.97 -1.52
CA ILE A 83 -7.51 -13.89 -1.79
C ILE A 83 -8.32 -12.59 -1.75
N GLN A 84 -7.89 -11.62 -0.94
CA GLN A 84 -8.50 -10.29 -0.89
C GLN A 84 -7.55 -9.29 -1.55
N GLY A 85 -7.94 -8.73 -2.69
CA GLY A 85 -7.27 -7.59 -3.31
C GLY A 85 -7.80 -6.29 -2.72
N ILE A 86 -6.92 -5.43 -2.22
CA ILE A 86 -7.25 -4.18 -1.53
C ILE A 86 -6.58 -3.04 -2.27
N ASN A 87 -7.38 -2.17 -2.87
CA ASN A 87 -6.90 -0.93 -3.48
C ASN A 87 -6.80 0.14 -2.40
N LEU A 88 -5.63 0.69 -2.21
CA LEU A 88 -5.35 1.66 -1.18
C LEU A 88 -4.63 2.88 -1.74
N GLN A 89 -4.74 3.98 -0.99
CA GLN A 89 -3.99 5.18 -1.20
C GLN A 89 -3.34 5.59 0.13
N TYR A 90 -2.06 5.91 0.11
CA TYR A 90 -1.37 6.55 1.21
C TYR A 90 -1.06 8.00 0.88
N ASP A 91 -1.30 8.88 1.85
CA ASP A 91 -0.86 10.27 1.87
C ASP A 91 0.22 10.40 2.95
N TYR A 92 1.37 10.94 2.58
CA TYR A 92 2.58 11.07 3.41
C TYR A 92 2.90 12.54 3.62
N ASP A 93 2.85 13.00 4.86
CA ASP A 93 3.28 14.35 5.27
C ASP A 93 4.80 14.38 5.43
N LEU A 94 5.51 15.02 4.50
CA LEU A 94 6.97 15.12 4.52
C LEU A 94 7.50 15.93 5.72
N GLY A 95 6.66 16.72 6.38
CA GLY A 95 7.00 17.39 7.63
C GLY A 95 7.12 16.46 8.83
N ARG A 96 6.64 15.22 8.72
CA ARG A 96 6.56 14.23 9.82
C ARG A 96 7.37 12.97 9.58
N THR A 97 8.35 13.01 8.70
CA THR A 97 9.30 11.89 8.53
C THR A 97 10.06 11.65 9.85
N LEU A 98 10.52 10.42 10.09
CA LEU A 98 11.26 10.10 11.30
C LEU A 98 12.47 11.04 11.46
N ARG A 99 13.18 11.30 10.38
CA ARG A 99 14.33 12.22 10.37
C ARG A 99 13.97 13.62 10.84
N ARG A 100 12.85 14.20 10.37
CA ARG A 100 12.40 15.54 10.76
C ARG A 100 11.94 15.60 12.20
N LEU A 101 11.21 14.58 12.65
CA LEU A 101 10.78 14.46 14.04
C LEU A 101 11.97 14.34 14.98
N VAL A 102 12.96 13.51 14.65
CA VAL A 102 14.22 13.39 15.43
C VAL A 102 14.92 14.75 15.52
N THR A 103 15.11 15.42 14.37
CA THR A 103 15.77 16.75 14.34
C THR A 103 15.01 17.78 15.19
N THR A 104 13.68 17.73 15.19
CA THR A 104 12.85 18.63 16.02
C THR A 104 13.07 18.37 17.51
N HIS A 105 13.12 17.11 17.91
CA HIS A 105 13.37 16.74 19.30
C HIS A 105 14.80 17.06 19.73
N GLU A 106 15.81 16.90 18.87
CA GLU A 106 17.20 17.24 19.17
C GLU A 106 17.39 18.74 19.50
N LYS A 107 16.70 19.62 18.76
CA LYS A 107 16.74 21.07 19.03
C LYS A 107 16.21 21.47 20.40
N GLY A 108 15.32 20.67 20.99
CA GLY A 108 14.72 20.89 22.30
C GLY A 108 15.47 20.25 23.46
N LEU A 109 16.55 19.50 23.21
CA LEU A 109 17.33 18.81 24.23
C LEU A 109 18.66 19.49 24.49
N GLN A 110 19.10 19.50 25.78
CA GLN A 110 20.49 19.81 26.10
C GLN A 110 21.39 18.75 25.50
N GLN A 111 22.41 19.16 24.79
CA GLN A 111 23.33 18.23 24.13
C GLN A 111 24.05 17.37 25.18
N GLY A 112 23.98 16.06 25.03
CA GLY A 112 24.63 15.06 25.88
C GLY A 112 24.71 13.71 25.17
N ALA A 113 25.45 12.76 25.72
CA ALA A 113 25.71 11.45 25.13
C ALA A 113 24.43 10.65 24.76
N ASN A 114 23.32 10.88 25.48
CA ASN A 114 22.05 10.18 25.25
C ASN A 114 21.06 10.96 24.36
N THR A 115 21.42 12.16 23.89
CA THR A 115 20.53 13.00 23.08
C THR A 115 19.98 12.27 21.83
N PRO A 116 20.79 11.57 21.03
CA PRO A 116 20.28 10.87 19.85
C PRO A 116 19.29 9.75 20.20
N TYR A 117 19.53 9.01 21.29
CA TYR A 117 18.63 7.95 21.73
C TYR A 117 17.28 8.51 22.18
N ILE A 118 17.29 9.59 22.98
CA ILE A 118 16.08 10.21 23.51
C ILE A 118 15.24 10.85 22.38
N SER A 119 15.88 11.51 21.43
CA SER A 119 15.20 12.13 20.30
C SER A 119 14.54 11.10 19.38
N ILE A 120 15.23 10.01 19.07
CA ILE A 120 14.66 8.89 18.29
C ILE A 120 13.48 8.25 19.04
N TRP A 121 13.64 8.01 20.34
CA TRP A 121 12.58 7.42 21.16
C TRP A 121 11.33 8.31 21.17
N ARG A 122 11.48 9.63 21.39
CA ARG A 122 10.38 10.60 21.36
C ARG A 122 9.72 10.67 19.99
N ALA A 123 10.52 10.77 18.93
CA ALA A 123 10.02 10.82 17.56
C ALA A 123 9.13 9.60 17.23
N LYS A 124 9.52 8.41 17.67
CA LYS A 124 8.75 7.16 17.47
C LYS A 124 7.45 7.08 18.27
N GLN A 125 7.23 7.94 19.26
CA GLN A 125 5.95 8.05 19.97
C GLN A 125 4.96 8.95 19.24
N GLU A 126 5.40 9.70 18.24
CA GLU A 126 4.54 10.57 17.46
C GLU A 126 3.82 9.84 16.32
N ASN A 127 2.81 10.51 15.75
CA ASN A 127 2.19 10.05 14.52
C ASN A 127 3.16 10.29 13.34
N PRO A 128 3.48 9.27 12.53
CA PRO A 128 4.37 9.40 11.39
C PRO A 128 3.81 10.25 10.23
N GLY A 129 2.61 10.82 10.34
CA GLY A 129 2.02 11.62 9.28
C GLY A 129 1.57 10.83 8.05
N ILE A 130 1.37 9.53 8.19
CA ILE A 130 0.89 8.67 7.10
C ILE A 130 -0.60 8.41 7.28
N ILE A 131 -1.38 8.82 6.28
CA ILE A 131 -2.82 8.57 6.24
C ILE A 131 -3.10 7.59 5.11
N GLY A 132 -3.68 6.44 5.45
CA GLY A 132 -4.13 5.48 4.45
C GLY A 132 -5.64 5.58 4.22
N THR A 133 -6.06 5.29 3.01
CA THR A 133 -7.47 5.22 2.61
C THR A 133 -7.67 3.96 1.76
N VAL A 134 -8.73 3.20 2.04
CA VAL A 134 -9.15 2.07 1.21
C VAL A 134 -10.11 2.57 0.15
N ASN A 135 -9.72 2.46 -1.11
CA ASN A 135 -10.52 2.88 -2.27
C ASN A 135 -11.45 1.77 -2.78
N GLY A 136 -11.25 0.55 -2.31
CA GLY A 136 -12.08 -0.60 -2.67
C GLY A 136 -11.35 -1.91 -2.52
N GLY A 137 -12.03 -3.00 -2.84
CA GLY A 137 -11.43 -4.32 -2.80
C GLY A 137 -12.21 -5.34 -3.59
N VAL A 138 -11.56 -6.42 -3.94
CA VAL A 138 -12.08 -7.56 -4.68
C VAL A 138 -11.67 -8.85 -4.00
N ALA A 139 -12.51 -9.88 -4.08
CA ALA A 139 -12.20 -11.19 -3.54
C ALA A 139 -12.09 -12.23 -4.67
N PHE A 140 -11.12 -13.14 -4.52
CA PHE A 140 -10.91 -14.26 -5.41
C PHE A 140 -10.82 -15.56 -4.61
N ASN A 141 -11.09 -16.68 -5.26
CA ASN A 141 -10.68 -17.99 -4.78
C ASN A 141 -9.18 -18.19 -5.05
N ASN A 142 -8.55 -19.19 -4.44
CA ASN A 142 -7.13 -19.49 -4.66
C ASN A 142 -6.78 -19.82 -6.13
N ASP A 143 -7.78 -20.21 -6.93
CA ASP A 143 -7.63 -20.48 -8.37
C ASP A 143 -7.79 -19.21 -9.25
N GLY A 144 -7.96 -18.03 -8.64
CA GLY A 144 -8.10 -16.76 -9.32
C GLY A 144 -9.53 -16.41 -9.74
N ARG A 145 -10.51 -17.29 -9.53
CA ARG A 145 -11.91 -16.98 -9.87
C ARG A 145 -12.47 -15.92 -8.94
N THR A 146 -13.09 -14.90 -9.51
CA THR A 146 -13.74 -13.84 -8.72
C THR A 146 -14.80 -14.42 -7.79
N ARG A 147 -14.70 -14.07 -6.52
CA ARG A 147 -15.67 -14.47 -5.48
C ARG A 147 -16.66 -13.33 -5.27
N ARG A 148 -17.96 -13.63 -5.34
CA ARG A 148 -19.03 -12.68 -5.02
C ARG A 148 -19.13 -12.48 -3.50
N GLN A 149 -18.12 -11.86 -2.91
CA GLN A 149 -18.10 -11.53 -1.50
C GLN A 149 -17.98 -10.01 -1.38
N ARG A 150 -18.92 -9.40 -0.66
CA ARG A 150 -18.82 -7.98 -0.33
C ARG A 150 -17.75 -7.84 0.75
N LEU A 151 -16.64 -7.22 0.41
CA LEU A 151 -15.62 -6.84 1.37
C LEU A 151 -16.14 -5.60 2.12
N GLN A 152 -16.20 -5.67 3.44
CA GLN A 152 -16.59 -4.54 4.27
C GLN A 152 -15.41 -3.59 4.36
N LYS A 153 -15.62 -2.32 4.02
CA LYS A 153 -14.58 -1.29 3.99
C LYS A 153 -13.91 -1.16 5.36
N GLU A 154 -14.69 -1.15 6.42
CA GLU A 154 -14.22 -1.04 7.80
C GLU A 154 -13.27 -2.18 8.19
N HIS A 155 -13.55 -3.38 7.70
CA HIS A 155 -12.68 -4.54 7.93
C HIS A 155 -11.35 -4.40 7.17
N LEU A 156 -11.39 -3.95 5.92
CA LEU A 156 -10.20 -3.71 5.12
C LEU A 156 -9.36 -2.56 5.71
N GLU A 157 -9.99 -1.50 6.16
CA GLU A 157 -9.32 -0.40 6.84
C GLU A 157 -8.61 -0.87 8.11
N ALA A 158 -9.25 -1.70 8.93
CA ALA A 158 -8.64 -2.26 10.13
C ALA A 158 -7.38 -3.10 9.86
N MET A 159 -7.23 -3.64 8.67
CA MET A 159 -6.02 -4.40 8.26
C MET A 159 -4.85 -3.50 7.87
N ILE A 160 -5.10 -2.25 7.48
CA ILE A 160 -4.11 -1.36 6.88
C ILE A 160 -3.86 -0.11 7.73
N LEU A 161 -4.83 0.36 8.50
CA LEU A 161 -4.81 1.63 9.22
C LEU A 161 -4.82 1.48 10.75
N PRO A 162 -4.33 2.46 11.50
CA PRO A 162 -3.38 3.50 11.12
C PRO A 162 -1.93 3.00 11.13
N PRO A 163 -1.05 3.50 10.24
CA PRO A 163 0.38 3.26 10.33
C PRO A 163 0.96 3.97 11.55
N GLN A 164 1.68 3.25 12.40
CA GLN A 164 2.44 3.79 13.52
C GLN A 164 3.87 3.26 13.47
N PHE A 165 4.84 4.05 13.91
CA PHE A 165 6.25 3.63 13.94
C PHE A 165 6.42 2.27 14.62
N GLY A 166 7.19 1.39 13.97
CA GLY A 166 7.48 0.06 14.49
C GLY A 166 6.36 -0.97 14.30
N MET A 167 5.23 -0.60 13.72
CA MET A 167 4.17 -1.55 13.38
C MET A 167 4.30 -2.04 11.93
N GLU A 168 3.80 -3.25 11.66
CA GLU A 168 3.78 -3.84 10.32
C GLU A 168 3.19 -2.89 9.27
N ARG A 169 2.08 -2.22 9.60
CA ARG A 169 1.39 -1.28 8.70
C ARG A 169 2.27 -0.10 8.29
N TYR A 170 3.11 0.38 9.21
CA TYR A 170 4.09 1.40 8.91
C TYR A 170 5.16 0.87 7.96
N THR A 171 5.65 -0.34 8.21
CA THR A 171 6.63 -1.01 7.33
C THR A 171 6.07 -1.17 5.90
N ILE A 172 4.82 -1.60 5.77
CA ILE A 172 4.13 -1.71 4.48
C ILE A 172 4.06 -0.35 3.78
N ALA A 173 3.62 0.69 4.47
CA ALA A 173 3.53 2.03 3.92
C ALA A 173 4.91 2.55 3.47
N ASN A 174 5.96 2.30 4.25
CA ASN A 174 7.33 2.71 3.92
C ASN A 174 7.88 1.95 2.70
N ILE A 175 7.59 0.65 2.57
CA ILE A 175 7.94 -0.13 1.38
C ILE A 175 7.25 0.46 0.13
N ILE A 176 5.96 0.76 0.19
CA ILE A 176 5.20 1.35 -0.91
C ILE A 176 5.79 2.71 -1.30
N TYR A 177 6.10 3.55 -0.32
CA TYR A 177 6.76 4.84 -0.55
C TYR A 177 8.10 4.67 -1.26
N GLN A 178 8.96 3.80 -0.74
CA GLN A 178 10.29 3.54 -1.31
C GLN A 178 10.20 3.03 -2.75
N LYS A 179 9.22 2.17 -3.05
CA LYS A 179 9.01 1.69 -4.43
C LYS A 179 8.54 2.79 -5.37
N ALA A 180 7.75 3.75 -4.89
CA ALA A 180 7.23 4.85 -5.69
C ALA A 180 8.27 5.96 -5.95
N TYR A 181 9.11 6.26 -4.96
CA TYR A 181 10.01 7.44 -4.98
C TYR A 181 11.50 7.11 -4.93
N GLY A 182 11.88 5.83 -4.76
CA GLY A 182 13.28 5.40 -4.74
C GLY A 182 14.03 5.68 -3.44
N VAL A 183 13.40 6.32 -2.46
CA VAL A 183 13.95 6.65 -1.14
C VAL A 183 12.96 6.19 -0.06
N ALA A 184 13.45 5.76 1.10
CA ALA A 184 12.56 5.44 2.21
C ALA A 184 11.92 6.73 2.76
N TYR A 185 10.66 6.65 3.21
CA TYR A 185 9.97 7.80 3.80
C TYR A 185 10.71 8.39 5.00
N ASP A 186 11.34 7.54 5.81
CA ASP A 186 12.14 7.95 6.97
C ASP A 186 13.37 8.79 6.61
N ASP A 187 13.88 8.64 5.39
CA ASP A 187 15.10 9.27 4.89
C ASP A 187 14.83 10.52 4.04
N GLU A 188 13.55 10.84 3.79
CA GLU A 188 13.17 12.07 3.08
C GLU A 188 13.72 13.31 3.83
N PRO A 189 14.34 14.26 3.09
CA PRO A 189 15.02 15.42 3.65
C PRO A 189 14.09 16.47 4.27
#